data_ce2a4ac5bd93f8891edfe4f9680b6669
#
_entry.id   ce2a4ac5bd93f8891edfe4f9680b6669
#
_cell.length_a   1.000
_cell.length_b   1.000
_cell.length_c   1.000
_cell.angle_alpha   90.00
_cell.angle_beta   90.00
_cell.angle_gamma   90.00
#
_symmetry.space_group_name_H-M   'P 1'
#
loop_
_entity.id
_entity.type
_entity.pdbx_description
1 polymer ?
#
loop_
_entity_poly.entity_id
_entity_poly.type
_entity_poly.pdbx_seq_one_letter_code
_entity_poly.pdbx_strand_id
1 'polypeptide(L)'
;MIGDQKINHVSRALLLAPFIFVCHFLEESPRFVEWFNAHVVRGITSGLFWRVNISALAITLIVVGIEWVSRSAFSLSLAIVWLSFLMLANAIFHIGGGFVDKKYVPGLATAVLLYVPYYSWVFMKAVKSERVKIMELVVAAVLGSILMLIHGYLILFRGSRLF
;
A
#
# COMPACT_ATOMS: atom_id res chain seq x y z
N MET A 1 -12.35 -29.83 -5.05
CA MET A 1 -13.40 -28.76 -5.19
C MET A 1 -13.38 -27.69 -4.11
N ILE A 2 -13.27 -27.99 -2.81
CA ILE A 2 -13.26 -26.96 -1.74
C ILE A 2 -11.98 -26.11 -1.79
N GLY A 3 -10.84 -26.70 -2.11
CA GLY A 3 -9.55 -25.99 -2.22
C GLY A 3 -9.53 -24.93 -3.34
N ASP A 4 -10.04 -25.25 -4.51
CA ASP A 4 -10.09 -24.33 -5.65
C ASP A 4 -10.96 -23.09 -5.42
N GLN A 5 -12.03 -23.23 -4.66
CA GLN A 5 -12.89 -22.09 -4.28
C GLN A 5 -12.16 -21.12 -3.37
N LYS A 6 -11.44 -21.60 -2.34
CA LYS A 6 -10.66 -20.74 -1.41
C LYS A 6 -9.57 -19.95 -2.12
N ILE A 7 -8.86 -20.58 -3.06
CA ILE A 7 -7.81 -19.95 -3.88
C ILE A 7 -8.39 -18.83 -4.73
N ASN A 8 -9.52 -19.07 -5.40
CA ASN A 8 -10.18 -18.07 -6.23
C ASN A 8 -10.65 -16.82 -5.45
N HIS A 9 -10.98 -16.97 -4.17
CA HIS A 9 -11.50 -15.85 -3.37
C HIS A 9 -10.45 -14.77 -3.06
N VAL A 10 -9.19 -15.13 -2.79
CA VAL A 10 -8.14 -14.13 -2.53
C VAL A 10 -7.70 -13.44 -3.82
N SER A 11 -7.52 -14.20 -4.91
CA SER A 11 -7.13 -13.61 -6.20
C SER A 11 -8.20 -12.64 -6.73
N ARG A 12 -9.49 -12.96 -6.54
CA ARG A 12 -10.58 -12.03 -6.89
C ARG A 12 -10.58 -10.77 -6.02
N ALA A 13 -10.28 -10.91 -4.72
CA ALA A 13 -10.20 -9.76 -3.83
C ALA A 13 -9.10 -8.78 -4.27
N LEU A 14 -7.95 -9.31 -4.75
CA LEU A 14 -6.83 -8.52 -5.23
C LEU A 14 -7.12 -7.68 -6.47
N LEU A 15 -8.13 -8.06 -7.29
CA LEU A 15 -8.55 -7.27 -8.45
C LEU A 15 -9.05 -5.86 -8.09
N LEU A 16 -9.46 -5.63 -6.83
CA LEU A 16 -9.88 -4.31 -6.37
C LEU A 16 -8.70 -3.39 -6.01
N ALA A 17 -7.48 -3.94 -5.82
CA ALA A 17 -6.32 -3.16 -5.38
C ALA A 17 -6.00 -1.97 -6.30
N PRO A 18 -5.94 -2.11 -7.64
CA PRO A 18 -5.66 -0.98 -8.53
C PRO A 18 -6.69 0.13 -8.38
N PHE A 19 -7.97 -0.21 -8.28
CA PHE A 19 -9.06 0.77 -8.15
C PHE A 19 -8.97 1.53 -6.82
N ILE A 20 -8.75 0.82 -5.71
CA ILE A 20 -8.60 1.42 -4.38
C ILE A 20 -7.38 2.34 -4.34
N PHE A 21 -6.27 1.92 -5.00
CA PHE A 21 -5.08 2.75 -5.12
C PHE A 21 -5.34 4.03 -5.92
N VAL A 22 -6.08 3.94 -7.03
CA VAL A 22 -6.48 5.13 -7.82
C VAL A 22 -7.30 6.10 -6.96
N CYS A 23 -8.28 5.62 -6.20
CA CYS A 23 -9.05 6.47 -5.30
C CYS A 23 -8.15 7.22 -4.30
N HIS A 24 -7.11 6.55 -3.78
CA HIS A 24 -6.20 7.13 -2.81
C HIS A 24 -5.34 8.26 -3.42
N PHE A 25 -4.62 8.00 -4.51
CA PHE A 25 -3.76 9.04 -5.07
C PHE A 25 -4.56 10.19 -5.72
N LEU A 26 -5.83 9.98 -6.08
CA LEU A 26 -6.71 11.08 -6.49
C LEU A 26 -7.08 11.98 -5.31
N GLU A 27 -7.31 11.43 -4.11
CA GLU A 27 -7.47 12.24 -2.89
C GLU A 27 -6.20 13.02 -2.56
N GLU A 28 -5.02 12.42 -2.72
CA GLU A 28 -3.74 13.07 -2.48
C GLU A 28 -3.45 14.22 -3.46
N SER A 29 -3.80 14.03 -4.72
CA SER A 29 -3.32 14.83 -5.86
C SER A 29 -3.47 16.35 -5.70
N PRO A 30 -4.50 16.91 -5.04
CA PRO A 30 -4.66 18.36 -4.94
C PRO A 30 -3.66 19.04 -4.00
N ARG A 31 -3.21 18.37 -2.93
CA ARG A 31 -2.46 19.01 -1.84
C ARG A 31 -1.26 18.22 -1.31
N PHE A 32 -1.06 16.97 -1.74
CA PHE A 32 0.01 16.13 -1.21
C PHE A 32 1.39 16.74 -1.45
N VAL A 33 1.65 17.27 -2.64
CA VAL A 33 2.95 17.86 -2.99
C VAL A 33 3.29 19.04 -2.08
N GLU A 34 2.32 19.91 -1.82
CA GLU A 34 2.50 21.03 -0.90
C GLU A 34 2.75 20.56 0.53
N TRP A 35 1.91 19.64 1.02
CA TRP A 35 2.05 19.09 2.36
C TRP A 35 3.37 18.35 2.54
N PHE A 36 3.75 17.50 1.58
CA PHE A 36 4.99 16.74 1.62
C PHE A 36 6.22 17.67 1.63
N ASN A 37 6.22 18.70 0.78
CA ASN A 37 7.32 19.65 0.67
C ASN A 37 7.52 20.49 1.95
N ALA A 38 6.50 20.62 2.78
CA ALA A 38 6.65 21.24 4.09
C ALA A 38 7.42 20.37 5.12
N HIS A 39 7.61 19.06 4.84
CA HIS A 39 8.26 18.10 5.73
C HIS A 39 9.62 17.62 5.24
N VAL A 40 10.08 18.05 4.08
CA VAL A 40 11.34 17.60 3.48
C VAL A 40 12.24 18.77 3.11
N VAL A 41 13.56 18.54 3.07
CA VAL A 41 14.55 19.57 2.71
C VAL A 41 14.54 19.84 1.21
N ARG A 42 14.37 18.79 0.40
CA ARG A 42 14.20 18.91 -1.05
C ARG A 42 12.81 18.43 -1.40
N GLY A 43 12.04 19.31 -2.00
CA GLY A 43 10.67 19.01 -2.37
C GLY A 43 10.56 18.15 -3.63
N ILE A 44 9.35 17.64 -3.85
CA ILE A 44 8.96 16.96 -5.08
C ILE A 44 8.10 17.89 -5.95
N THR A 45 8.03 17.61 -7.24
CA THR A 45 7.12 18.30 -8.16
C THR A 45 5.84 17.49 -8.38
N SER A 46 4.78 18.16 -8.82
CA SER A 46 3.54 17.45 -9.24
C SER A 46 3.82 16.44 -10.34
N GLY A 47 4.72 16.72 -11.27
CA GLY A 47 5.11 15.77 -12.31
C GLY A 47 5.79 14.52 -11.76
N LEU A 48 6.61 14.64 -10.69
CA LEU A 48 7.20 13.48 -10.02
C LEU A 48 6.13 12.69 -9.25
N PHE A 49 5.23 13.36 -8.54
CA PHE A 49 4.11 12.74 -7.86
C PHE A 49 3.29 11.84 -8.80
N TRP A 50 2.88 12.38 -9.96
CA TRP A 50 2.12 11.61 -10.95
C TRP A 50 2.91 10.45 -11.52
N ARG A 51 4.18 10.63 -11.88
CA ARG A 51 5.03 9.54 -12.39
C ARG A 51 5.16 8.40 -11.39
N VAL A 52 5.40 8.70 -10.12
CA VAL A 52 5.52 7.68 -9.06
C VAL A 52 4.21 6.91 -8.91
N ASN A 53 3.07 7.60 -8.83
CA ASN A 53 1.78 6.95 -8.66
C ASN A 53 1.34 6.13 -9.89
N ILE A 54 1.59 6.62 -11.11
CA ILE A 54 1.31 5.86 -12.34
C ILE A 54 2.22 4.62 -12.42
N SER A 55 3.50 4.74 -12.05
CA SER A 55 4.42 3.58 -12.00
C SER A 55 3.97 2.56 -10.95
N ALA A 56 3.56 3.02 -9.76
CA ALA A 56 3.04 2.15 -8.71
C ALA A 56 1.72 1.46 -9.14
N LEU A 57 0.85 2.16 -9.88
CA LEU A 57 -0.34 1.57 -10.48
C LEU A 57 0.02 0.46 -11.48
N ALA A 58 0.98 0.71 -12.37
CA ALA A 58 1.46 -0.29 -13.34
C ALA A 58 2.02 -1.54 -12.62
N ILE A 59 2.84 -1.34 -11.59
CA ILE A 59 3.36 -2.45 -10.77
C ILE A 59 2.22 -3.20 -10.09
N THR A 60 1.22 -2.49 -9.54
CA THR A 60 0.05 -3.11 -8.91
C THR A 60 -0.71 -3.99 -9.89
N LEU A 61 -0.93 -3.51 -11.12
CA LEU A 61 -1.59 -4.30 -12.18
C LEU A 61 -0.78 -5.54 -12.54
N ILE A 62 0.56 -5.43 -12.65
CA ILE A 62 1.45 -6.56 -12.92
C ILE A 62 1.39 -7.59 -11.79
N VAL A 63 1.53 -7.16 -10.53
CA VAL A 63 1.50 -8.04 -9.35
C VAL A 63 0.16 -8.77 -9.23
N VAL A 64 -0.94 -8.05 -9.40
CA VAL A 64 -2.30 -8.62 -9.40
C VAL A 64 -2.48 -9.58 -10.58
N GLY A 65 -1.97 -9.25 -11.77
CA GLY A 65 -2.00 -10.11 -12.95
C GLY A 65 -1.21 -11.41 -12.74
N ILE A 66 0.00 -11.32 -12.16
CA ILE A 66 0.81 -12.51 -11.80
C ILE A 66 0.03 -13.41 -10.83
N GLU A 67 -0.57 -12.83 -9.79
CA GLU A 67 -1.37 -13.60 -8.83
C GLU A 67 -2.62 -14.21 -9.49
N TRP A 68 -3.29 -13.48 -10.37
CA TRP A 68 -4.47 -13.97 -11.09
C TRP A 68 -4.18 -15.20 -11.96
N VAL A 69 -3.01 -15.22 -12.62
CA VAL A 69 -2.59 -16.31 -13.50
C VAL A 69 -1.96 -17.46 -12.73
N SER A 70 -0.99 -17.14 -11.86
CA SER A 70 -0.15 -18.13 -11.17
C SER A 70 -0.84 -18.84 -10.02
N ARG A 71 -1.57 -18.07 -9.19
CA ARG A 71 -2.26 -18.56 -7.97
C ARG A 71 -1.37 -19.40 -7.06
N SER A 72 -0.07 -19.14 -7.05
CA SER A 72 0.94 -19.86 -6.28
C SER A 72 1.16 -19.24 -4.89
N ALA A 73 1.87 -19.97 -4.01
CA ALA A 73 2.32 -19.41 -2.73
C ALA A 73 3.23 -18.18 -2.95
N PHE A 74 4.12 -18.25 -3.94
CA PHE A 74 5.03 -17.17 -4.28
C PHE A 74 4.29 -15.90 -4.75
N SER A 75 3.35 -16.05 -5.69
CA SER A 75 2.60 -14.89 -6.21
C SER A 75 1.74 -14.23 -5.13
N LEU A 76 1.16 -15.00 -4.22
CA LEU A 76 0.43 -14.47 -3.08
C LEU A 76 1.35 -13.71 -2.11
N SER A 77 2.52 -14.28 -1.78
CA SER A 77 3.51 -13.60 -0.92
C SER A 77 3.99 -12.30 -1.56
N LEU A 78 4.26 -12.29 -2.87
CA LEU A 78 4.62 -11.09 -3.62
C LEU A 78 3.53 -10.02 -3.55
N ALA A 79 2.26 -10.42 -3.70
CA ALA A 79 1.13 -9.50 -3.59
C ALA A 79 1.01 -8.91 -2.17
N ILE A 80 1.22 -9.72 -1.12
CA ILE A 80 1.21 -9.23 0.27
C ILE A 80 2.37 -8.28 0.52
N VAL A 81 3.60 -8.57 0.07
CA VAL A 81 4.74 -7.65 0.17
C VAL A 81 4.41 -6.30 -0.48
N TRP A 82 3.91 -6.33 -1.72
CA TRP A 82 3.58 -5.12 -2.46
C TRP A 82 2.46 -4.30 -1.81
N LEU A 83 1.35 -4.96 -1.42
CA LEU A 83 0.24 -4.26 -0.77
C LEU A 83 0.60 -3.75 0.64
N SER A 84 1.52 -4.42 1.32
CA SER A 84 2.01 -3.94 2.62
C SER A 84 2.83 -2.65 2.48
N PHE A 85 3.63 -2.54 1.43
CA PHE A 85 4.32 -1.29 1.08
C PHE A 85 3.31 -0.22 0.65
N LEU A 86 2.46 -0.54 -0.32
CA LEU A 86 1.61 0.42 -1.01
C LEU A 86 0.44 0.91 -0.16
N MET A 87 -0.14 0.05 0.69
CA MET A 87 -1.38 0.36 1.42
C MET A 87 -1.18 0.37 2.93
N LEU A 88 -0.63 -0.70 3.53
CA LEU A 88 -0.51 -0.77 4.99
C LEU A 88 0.44 0.29 5.52
N ALA A 89 1.68 0.31 5.03
CA ALA A 89 2.68 1.26 5.50
C ALA A 89 2.35 2.70 5.10
N ASN A 90 1.78 2.89 3.92
CA ASN A 90 1.29 4.19 3.48
C ASN A 90 0.14 4.68 4.36
N ALA A 91 -0.83 3.82 4.73
CA ALA A 91 -1.89 4.21 5.67
C ALA A 91 -1.32 4.63 7.03
N ILE A 92 -0.34 3.88 7.56
CA ILE A 92 0.36 4.25 8.81
C ILE A 92 1.03 5.63 8.67
N PHE A 93 1.65 5.91 7.53
CA PHE A 93 2.29 7.20 7.24
C PHE A 93 1.28 8.36 7.27
N HIS A 94 0.13 8.25 6.61
CA HIS A 94 -0.91 9.30 6.61
C HIS A 94 -1.55 9.47 7.98
N ILE A 95 -1.81 8.39 8.70
CA ILE A 95 -2.33 8.43 10.08
C ILE A 95 -1.30 9.12 10.99
N GLY A 96 -0.03 8.73 10.88
CA GLY A 96 1.07 9.35 11.61
C GLY A 96 1.21 10.84 11.30
N GLY A 97 1.15 11.21 10.02
CA GLY A 97 1.17 12.62 9.58
C GLY A 97 0.02 13.44 10.18
N GLY A 98 -1.19 12.87 10.19
CA GLY A 98 -2.35 13.51 10.82
C GLY A 98 -2.16 13.76 12.33
N PHE A 99 -1.53 12.82 13.04
CA PHE A 99 -1.20 12.98 14.47
C PHE A 99 -0.11 14.02 14.70
N VAL A 100 0.95 14.03 13.88
CA VAL A 100 2.07 14.98 13.99
C VAL A 100 1.60 16.41 13.72
N ASP A 101 0.87 16.59 12.63
CA ASP A 101 0.39 17.90 12.20
C ASP A 101 -0.85 18.39 12.95
N LYS A 102 -1.53 17.51 13.70
CA LYS A 102 -2.81 17.77 14.37
C LYS A 102 -3.88 18.34 13.44
N LYS A 103 -3.86 17.93 12.18
CA LYS A 103 -4.79 18.37 11.13
C LYS A 103 -5.00 17.26 10.10
N TYR A 104 -5.98 17.47 9.23
CA TYR A 104 -6.17 16.60 8.07
C TYR A 104 -4.95 16.67 7.14
N VAL A 105 -4.46 15.52 6.73
CA VAL A 105 -3.40 15.38 5.73
C VAL A 105 -3.96 14.72 4.47
N PRO A 106 -3.47 15.10 3.26
CA PRO A 106 -3.92 14.49 2.02
C PRO A 106 -3.71 12.97 2.05
N GLY A 107 -4.70 12.20 1.59
CA GLY A 107 -4.68 10.74 1.62
C GLY A 107 -5.20 10.09 2.91
N LEU A 108 -5.42 10.86 3.98
CA LEU A 108 -5.84 10.32 5.29
C LEU A 108 -7.21 9.64 5.24
N ALA A 109 -8.19 10.22 4.53
CA ALA A 109 -9.53 9.66 4.49
C ALA A 109 -9.54 8.29 3.79
N THR A 110 -8.96 8.17 2.61
CA THR A 110 -8.86 6.88 1.90
C THR A 110 -7.92 5.91 2.60
N ALA A 111 -6.87 6.39 3.27
CA ALA A 111 -6.01 5.54 4.10
C ALA A 111 -6.82 4.81 5.18
N VAL A 112 -7.66 5.53 5.91
CA VAL A 112 -8.47 4.98 7.00
C VAL A 112 -9.68 4.19 6.47
N LEU A 113 -10.39 4.73 5.47
CA LEU A 113 -11.67 4.17 5.02
C LEU A 113 -11.53 3.09 3.94
N LEU A 114 -10.43 3.10 3.18
CA LEU A 114 -10.22 2.13 2.10
C LEU A 114 -9.00 1.24 2.34
N TYR A 115 -7.80 1.80 2.59
CA TYR A 115 -6.58 0.99 2.70
C TYR A 115 -6.60 0.05 3.89
N VAL A 116 -6.87 0.56 5.10
CA VAL A 116 -6.87 -0.29 6.31
C VAL A 116 -7.89 -1.41 6.23
N PRO A 117 -9.19 -1.18 5.94
CA PRO A 117 -10.17 -2.26 5.87
C PRO A 117 -9.93 -3.20 4.70
N TYR A 118 -9.53 -2.69 3.52
CA TYR A 118 -9.25 -3.52 2.37
C TYR A 118 -8.02 -4.41 2.58
N TYR A 119 -6.90 -3.84 3.05
CA TYR A 119 -5.70 -4.62 3.34
C TYR A 119 -5.99 -5.71 4.36
N SER A 120 -6.67 -5.37 5.46
CA SER A 120 -7.06 -6.33 6.50
C SER A 120 -7.92 -7.46 5.95
N TRP A 121 -8.87 -7.13 5.08
CA TRP A 121 -9.73 -8.11 4.43
C TRP A 121 -8.95 -9.04 3.47
N VAL A 122 -8.05 -8.49 2.64
CA VAL A 122 -7.18 -9.29 1.76
C VAL A 122 -6.25 -10.18 2.57
N PHE A 123 -5.62 -9.64 3.62
CA PHE A 123 -4.74 -10.42 4.50
C PHE A 123 -5.48 -11.59 5.16
N MET A 124 -6.68 -11.36 5.69
CA MET A 124 -7.51 -12.43 6.25
C MET A 124 -7.87 -13.49 5.19
N LYS A 125 -8.16 -13.09 3.95
CA LYS A 125 -8.39 -14.05 2.86
C LYS A 125 -7.12 -14.83 2.49
N ALA A 126 -5.96 -14.18 2.51
CA ALA A 126 -4.68 -14.84 2.28
C ALA A 126 -4.41 -15.90 3.34
N VAL A 127 -4.62 -15.61 4.62
CA VAL A 127 -4.53 -16.58 5.73
C VAL A 127 -5.51 -17.75 5.52
N LYS A 128 -6.77 -17.47 5.21
CA LYS A 128 -7.81 -18.49 4.99
C LYS A 128 -7.60 -19.33 3.73
N SER A 129 -6.76 -18.88 2.79
CA SER A 129 -6.45 -19.64 1.58
C SER A 129 -5.54 -20.85 1.85
N GLU A 130 -4.81 -20.84 2.97
CA GLU A 130 -3.88 -21.88 3.40
C GLU A 130 -2.73 -22.14 2.39
N ARG A 131 -2.55 -21.24 1.38
CA ARG A 131 -1.49 -21.36 0.38
C ARG A 131 -0.10 -21.01 0.92
N VAL A 132 -0.08 -20.15 1.94
CA VAL A 132 1.11 -19.63 2.60
C VAL A 132 0.88 -19.70 4.11
N LYS A 133 1.88 -20.10 4.87
CA LYS A 133 1.79 -20.15 6.33
C LYS A 133 1.61 -18.72 6.90
N ILE A 134 0.86 -18.57 7.97
CA ILE A 134 0.61 -17.27 8.60
C ILE A 134 1.91 -16.52 8.94
N MET A 135 2.94 -17.24 9.42
CA MET A 135 4.23 -16.63 9.73
C MET A 135 4.91 -16.04 8.49
N GLU A 136 4.84 -16.74 7.35
CA GLU A 136 5.41 -16.26 6.08
C GLU A 136 4.64 -15.03 5.57
N LEU A 137 3.32 -14.97 5.75
CA LEU A 137 2.50 -13.79 5.42
C LEU A 137 2.86 -12.60 6.32
N VAL A 138 3.08 -12.84 7.62
CA VAL A 138 3.52 -11.78 8.55
C VAL A 138 4.90 -11.28 8.16
N VAL A 139 5.85 -12.16 7.87
CA VAL A 139 7.18 -11.78 7.38
C VAL A 139 7.08 -10.97 6.09
N ALA A 140 6.25 -11.41 5.12
CA ALA A 140 6.00 -10.68 3.88
C ALA A 140 5.44 -9.27 4.16
N ALA A 141 4.49 -9.15 5.09
CA ALA A 141 3.91 -7.86 5.48
C ALA A 141 4.96 -6.92 6.12
N VAL A 142 5.80 -7.44 7.01
CA VAL A 142 6.88 -6.67 7.63
C VAL A 142 7.90 -6.22 6.58
N LEU A 143 8.39 -7.14 5.74
CA LEU A 143 9.35 -6.82 4.69
C LEU A 143 8.82 -5.77 3.70
N GLY A 144 7.55 -5.89 3.32
CA GLY A 144 6.91 -4.91 2.45
C GLY A 144 6.78 -3.53 3.10
N SER A 145 6.48 -3.50 4.39
CA SER A 145 6.23 -2.24 5.10
C SER A 145 7.49 -1.47 5.49
N ILE A 146 8.61 -2.16 5.79
CA ILE A 146 9.76 -1.57 6.48
C ILE A 146 10.37 -0.37 5.77
N LEU A 147 10.51 -0.42 4.44
CA LEU A 147 11.11 0.67 3.67
C LEU A 147 10.24 1.93 3.72
N MET A 148 8.93 1.77 3.54
CA MET A 148 7.99 2.90 3.59
C MET A 148 7.86 3.46 5.00
N LEU A 149 7.89 2.62 6.04
CA LEU A 149 7.82 3.07 7.43
C LEU A 149 9.08 3.84 7.85
N ILE A 150 10.28 3.37 7.46
CA ILE A 150 11.53 4.10 7.69
C ILE A 150 11.49 5.44 6.97
N HIS A 151 11.09 5.43 5.70
CA HIS A 151 11.00 6.64 4.90
C HIS A 151 10.00 7.65 5.50
N GLY A 152 8.81 7.17 5.87
CA GLY A 152 7.78 7.99 6.52
C GLY A 152 8.25 8.58 7.85
N TYR A 153 8.96 7.80 8.68
CA TYR A 153 9.56 8.31 9.91
C TYR A 153 10.56 9.45 9.65
N LEU A 154 11.43 9.28 8.64
CA LEU A 154 12.42 10.31 8.28
C LEU A 154 11.74 11.59 7.81
N ILE A 155 10.66 11.48 7.02
CA ILE A 155 9.89 12.64 6.56
C ILE A 155 9.26 13.37 7.75
N LEU A 156 8.51 12.68 8.60
CA LEU A 156 7.70 13.29 9.65
C LEU A 156 8.52 13.83 10.84
N PHE A 157 9.65 13.22 11.16
CA PHE A 157 10.37 13.51 12.40
C PHE A 157 11.80 14.02 12.22
N ARG A 158 12.40 13.89 11.03
CA ARG A 158 13.83 14.23 10.80
C ARG A 158 14.04 15.22 9.66
N GLY A 159 13.00 15.62 8.96
CA GLY A 159 13.14 16.44 7.77
C GLY A 159 14.01 15.73 6.73
N SER A 160 13.45 14.76 6.03
CA SER A 160 14.22 13.91 5.11
C SER A 160 15.04 14.72 4.10
N ARG A 161 16.30 14.29 3.89
CA ARG A 161 17.19 14.82 2.83
C ARG A 161 17.30 13.87 1.64
N LEU A 162 16.50 12.80 1.60
CA LEU A 162 16.56 11.78 0.57
C LEU A 162 15.92 12.22 -0.75
N PHE A 163 15.31 13.42 -0.80
CA PHE A 163 14.74 14.05 -1.98
C PHE A 163 15.28 15.46 -2.15
#